data_817cdff674d04bb247fa3b2cd850dc80
#
_entry.id   817cdff674d04bb247fa3b2cd850dc80
#
_cell.length_a   1.000
_cell.length_b   1.000
_cell.length_c   1.000
_cell.angle_alpha   90.00
_cell.angle_beta   90.00
_cell.angle_gamma   90.00
#
_symmetry.space_group_name_H-M   'P 1'
#
loop_
_entity.id
_entity.type
_entity.pdbx_description
1 polymer ?
#
loop_
_entity_poly.entity_id
_entity_poly.type
_entity_poly.pdbx_seq_one_letter_code
_entity_poly.pdbx_strand_id
1 'polypeptide(L)'
;MVTIKSEREIELMREAGRILAKVHEELGKELKPGMSTKEIDRICEQLIRSYGCIPSFLNYEGFPASVCVSINDEVVHGIPNKHRHIKEGDIVSLDTGVIWKGYQSDAARTHMIGEVTPEARKLVEVTEQSFFEGIKFAKAGNHLNDVSRAIQAYAESFGFGVVRDLVGHGIGTEMHEAPEIPNFATRRKGIKLMAGMTLAIEPMITAGRYDVAWGDDGWTVTTAVSYTHLGNTACHVSEECQ
;
A
#
# COMPACT_ATOMS: atom_id res chain seq x y z
N MET A 1 -7.78 -7.25 19.57
CA MET A 1 -8.46 -6.05 20.17
C MET A 1 -7.85 -4.83 19.50
N VAL A 2 -8.65 -3.82 19.16
CA VAL A 2 -8.11 -2.58 18.56
C VAL A 2 -7.37 -1.79 19.64
N THR A 3 -6.14 -1.36 19.34
CA THR A 3 -5.32 -0.53 20.23
C THR A 3 -5.56 0.94 19.95
N ILE A 4 -5.67 1.74 21.02
CA ILE A 4 -5.75 3.20 20.93
C ILE A 4 -4.40 3.75 21.34
N LYS A 5 -3.75 4.46 20.43
CA LYS A 5 -2.42 5.03 20.67
C LYS A 5 -2.53 6.34 21.44
N SER A 6 -1.59 6.53 22.36
CA SER A 6 -1.40 7.82 23.04
C SER A 6 -0.83 8.87 22.07
N GLU A 7 -0.94 10.15 22.42
CA GLU A 7 -0.36 11.24 21.62
C GLU A 7 1.14 11.04 21.34
N ARG A 8 1.88 10.53 22.33
CA ARG A 8 3.31 10.23 22.17
C ARG A 8 3.56 9.13 21.14
N GLU A 9 2.76 8.07 21.14
CA GLU A 9 2.87 6.98 20.17
C GLU A 9 2.49 7.44 18.76
N ILE A 10 1.44 8.25 18.64
CA ILE A 10 1.04 8.87 17.37
C ILE A 10 2.18 9.74 16.82
N GLU A 11 2.87 10.53 17.65
CA GLU A 11 3.99 11.35 17.17
C GLU A 11 5.17 10.50 16.70
N LEU A 12 5.48 9.37 17.34
CA LEU A 12 6.49 8.43 16.88
C LEU A 12 6.10 7.79 15.53
N MET A 13 4.84 7.41 15.36
CA MET A 13 4.31 6.88 14.10
C MET A 13 4.27 7.94 13.00
N ARG A 14 3.94 9.19 13.34
CA ARG A 14 3.99 10.31 12.39
C ARG A 14 5.41 10.55 11.89
N GLU A 15 6.41 10.46 12.76
CA GLU A 15 7.82 10.59 12.36
C GLU A 15 8.25 9.40 11.49
N ALA A 16 7.85 8.16 11.84
CA ALA A 16 8.07 6.99 10.99
C ALA A 16 7.46 7.20 9.58
N GLY A 17 6.23 7.71 9.51
CA GLY A 17 5.55 8.03 8.25
C GLY A 17 6.27 9.11 7.43
N ARG A 18 6.79 10.16 8.07
CA ARG A 18 7.58 11.20 7.38
C ARG A 18 8.88 10.63 6.81
N ILE A 19 9.54 9.75 7.55
CA ILE A 19 10.75 9.07 7.06
C ILE A 19 10.39 8.19 5.86
N LEU A 20 9.36 7.37 5.98
CA LEU A 20 8.92 6.48 4.91
C LEU A 20 8.52 7.25 3.64
N ALA A 21 7.85 8.39 3.78
CA ALA A 21 7.53 9.26 2.65
C ALA A 21 8.78 9.75 1.91
N LYS A 22 9.87 10.09 2.64
CA LYS A 22 11.16 10.47 2.04
C LYS A 22 11.81 9.27 1.34
N VAL A 23 11.77 8.08 1.96
CA VAL A 23 12.28 6.85 1.34
C VAL A 23 11.58 6.61 0.00
N HIS A 24 10.26 6.71 -0.06
CA HIS A 24 9.51 6.58 -1.31
C HIS A 24 9.85 7.65 -2.34
N GLU A 25 10.00 8.91 -1.91
CA GLU A 25 10.38 10.00 -2.81
C GLU A 25 11.75 9.79 -3.43
N GLU A 26 12.74 9.40 -2.63
CA GLU A 26 14.10 9.16 -3.10
C GLU A 26 14.18 7.89 -3.96
N LEU A 27 13.54 6.80 -3.53
CA LEU A 27 13.49 5.55 -4.27
C LEU A 27 12.82 5.75 -5.65
N GLY A 28 11.72 6.50 -5.69
CA GLY A 28 11.02 6.81 -6.95
C GLY A 28 11.89 7.57 -7.96
N LYS A 29 12.80 8.44 -7.51
CA LYS A 29 13.73 9.19 -8.37
C LYS A 29 14.82 8.30 -8.99
N GLU A 30 15.12 7.18 -8.34
CA GLU A 30 16.14 6.23 -8.82
C GLU A 30 15.62 5.26 -9.90
N LEU A 31 14.29 5.08 -10.01
CA LEU A 31 13.69 4.13 -10.93
C LEU A 31 14.00 4.46 -12.38
N LYS A 32 14.54 3.45 -13.11
CA LYS A 32 14.87 3.56 -14.53
C LYS A 32 14.57 2.25 -15.25
N PRO A 33 14.08 2.31 -16.50
CA PRO A 33 13.93 1.11 -17.32
C PRO A 33 15.24 0.29 -17.32
N GLY A 34 15.10 -1.02 -17.21
CA GLY A 34 16.22 -1.96 -17.17
C GLY A 34 16.75 -2.30 -15.77
N MET A 35 16.34 -1.58 -14.72
CA MET A 35 16.69 -1.95 -13.35
C MET A 35 16.07 -3.28 -12.99
N SER A 36 16.82 -4.14 -12.30
CA SER A 36 16.25 -5.34 -11.70
C SER A 36 15.47 -5.00 -10.43
N THR A 37 14.40 -5.78 -10.15
CA THR A 37 13.64 -5.58 -8.91
C THR A 37 14.50 -5.82 -7.66
N LYS A 38 15.55 -6.67 -7.76
CA LYS A 38 16.52 -6.86 -6.67
C LYS A 38 17.42 -5.64 -6.43
N GLU A 39 17.72 -4.88 -7.48
CA GLU A 39 18.46 -3.62 -7.34
C GLU A 39 17.59 -2.56 -6.64
N ILE A 40 16.30 -2.49 -6.96
CA ILE A 40 15.33 -1.63 -6.28
C ILE A 40 15.27 -1.97 -4.79
N ASP A 41 15.18 -3.24 -4.43
CA ASP A 41 15.20 -3.71 -3.04
C ASP A 41 16.48 -3.27 -2.29
N ARG A 42 17.65 -3.45 -2.91
CA ARG A 42 18.92 -3.02 -2.32
C ARG A 42 18.97 -1.52 -2.05
N ILE A 43 18.48 -0.70 -2.99
CA ILE A 43 18.41 0.76 -2.82
C ILE A 43 17.43 1.12 -1.69
N CYS A 44 16.24 0.50 -1.68
CA CYS A 44 15.25 0.70 -0.64
C CYS A 44 15.81 0.40 0.75
N GLU A 45 16.45 -0.76 0.94
CA GLU A 45 17.07 -1.12 2.20
C GLU A 45 18.14 -0.10 2.64
N GLN A 46 18.98 0.34 1.70
CA GLN A 46 20.02 1.35 2.00
C GLN A 46 19.41 2.68 2.43
N LEU A 47 18.36 3.15 1.76
CA LEU A 47 17.66 4.37 2.12
C LEU A 47 17.04 4.26 3.52
N ILE A 48 16.29 3.19 3.81
CA ILE A 48 15.68 2.97 5.13
C ILE A 48 16.74 3.01 6.23
N ARG A 49 17.85 2.30 6.05
CA ARG A 49 18.95 2.25 7.02
C ARG A 49 19.68 3.58 7.16
N SER A 50 19.80 4.37 6.10
CA SER A 50 20.44 5.69 6.13
C SER A 50 19.68 6.69 7.01
N TYR A 51 18.36 6.51 7.14
CA TYR A 51 17.51 7.28 8.07
C TYR A 51 17.51 6.71 9.50
N GLY A 52 18.32 5.71 9.79
CA GLY A 52 18.40 5.09 11.12
C GLY A 52 17.21 4.18 11.45
N CYS A 53 16.45 3.77 10.44
CA CYS A 53 15.31 2.88 10.58
C CYS A 53 15.67 1.42 10.27
N ILE A 54 14.80 0.52 10.68
CA ILE A 54 14.86 -0.90 10.33
C ILE A 54 13.82 -1.16 9.25
N PRO A 55 14.14 -1.90 8.15
CA PRO A 55 13.14 -2.33 7.17
C PRO A 55 12.09 -3.22 7.83
N SER A 56 10.81 -2.84 7.73
CA SER A 56 9.74 -3.58 8.38
C SER A 56 9.47 -4.95 7.75
N PHE A 57 9.59 -5.04 6.42
CA PHE A 57 9.20 -6.25 5.67
C PHE A 57 10.28 -7.32 5.68
N LEU A 58 11.56 -6.93 5.84
CA LEU A 58 12.67 -7.88 5.79
C LEU A 58 12.57 -8.92 6.90
N ASN A 59 12.38 -10.19 6.50
CA ASN A 59 12.14 -11.34 7.36
C ASN A 59 10.79 -11.33 8.12
N TYR A 60 9.91 -10.38 7.84
CA TYR A 60 8.55 -10.42 8.39
C TYR A 60 7.79 -11.61 7.80
N GLU A 61 7.34 -12.52 8.66
CA GLU A 61 6.70 -13.80 8.27
C GLU A 61 7.47 -14.62 7.22
N GLY A 62 8.77 -14.37 7.08
CA GLY A 62 9.64 -15.04 6.11
C GLY A 62 9.77 -14.31 4.76
N PHE A 63 9.21 -13.11 4.60
CA PHE A 63 9.41 -12.31 3.38
C PHE A 63 10.89 -11.94 3.18
N PRO A 64 11.50 -12.19 2.00
CA PRO A 64 12.95 -12.16 1.84
C PRO A 64 13.54 -10.81 1.45
N ALA A 65 12.76 -9.72 1.52
CA ALA A 65 13.16 -8.42 1.00
C ALA A 65 12.67 -7.26 1.86
N SER A 66 13.19 -6.05 1.61
CA SER A 66 12.81 -4.82 2.32
C SER A 66 11.65 -4.09 1.64
N VAL A 67 11.34 -4.44 0.40
CA VAL A 67 10.27 -3.84 -0.40
C VAL A 67 9.59 -4.91 -1.25
N CYS A 68 8.28 -4.86 -1.39
CA CYS A 68 7.56 -5.58 -2.42
C CYS A 68 7.65 -4.77 -3.73
N VAL A 69 7.99 -5.43 -4.84
CA VAL A 69 8.06 -4.81 -6.17
C VAL A 69 7.09 -5.54 -7.09
N SER A 70 5.90 -4.99 -7.22
CA SER A 70 4.81 -5.56 -8.02
C SER A 70 4.70 -4.84 -9.36
N ILE A 71 4.78 -5.58 -10.47
CA ILE A 71 4.83 -5.03 -11.84
C ILE A 71 3.54 -5.41 -12.57
N ASN A 72 2.87 -4.43 -13.14
CA ASN A 72 1.69 -4.55 -14.01
C ASN A 72 0.54 -5.35 -13.37
N ASP A 73 0.38 -6.62 -13.71
CA ASP A 73 -0.68 -7.51 -13.23
C ASP A 73 -0.45 -8.06 -11.82
N GLU A 74 0.73 -7.83 -11.25
CA GLU A 74 1.00 -8.15 -9.85
C GLU A 74 0.32 -7.11 -8.94
N VAL A 75 -0.60 -7.59 -8.10
CA VAL A 75 -1.37 -6.77 -7.17
C VAL A 75 -0.49 -6.31 -6.02
N VAL A 76 0.09 -7.27 -5.30
CA VAL A 76 0.93 -7.04 -4.12
C VAL A 76 1.96 -8.15 -3.97
N HIS A 77 2.89 -7.95 -3.05
CA HIS A 77 3.86 -8.91 -2.55
C HIS A 77 4.82 -9.48 -3.61
N GLY A 78 5.05 -8.74 -4.72
CA GLY A 78 6.04 -9.15 -5.71
C GLY A 78 7.43 -9.26 -5.10
N ILE A 79 8.02 -10.49 -5.08
CA ILE A 79 9.35 -10.73 -4.50
C ILE A 79 10.43 -10.16 -5.42
N PRO A 80 11.33 -9.29 -4.92
CA PRO A 80 12.47 -8.78 -5.67
C PRO A 80 13.41 -9.88 -6.18
N ASN A 81 13.71 -9.84 -7.48
CA ASN A 81 14.51 -10.84 -8.16
C ASN A 81 15.51 -10.19 -9.14
N LYS A 82 16.72 -10.73 -9.24
CA LYS A 82 17.77 -10.22 -10.15
C LYS A 82 17.48 -10.42 -11.65
N HIS A 83 16.53 -11.30 -11.97
CA HIS A 83 16.14 -11.61 -13.35
C HIS A 83 14.85 -10.91 -13.80
N ARG A 84 14.13 -10.25 -12.86
CA ARG A 84 12.96 -9.42 -13.18
C ARG A 84 13.40 -7.98 -13.29
N HIS A 85 13.11 -7.35 -14.43
CA HIS A 85 13.50 -5.98 -14.73
C HIS A 85 12.30 -5.15 -15.10
N ILE A 86 12.23 -3.92 -14.56
CA ILE A 86 11.22 -2.94 -14.95
C ILE A 86 11.54 -2.40 -16.35
N LYS A 87 10.50 -2.11 -17.12
CA LYS A 87 10.60 -1.69 -18.53
C LYS A 87 9.85 -0.40 -18.76
N GLU A 88 10.17 0.26 -19.85
CA GLU A 88 9.37 1.36 -20.38
C GLU A 88 7.93 0.90 -20.59
N GLY A 89 6.96 1.69 -20.12
CA GLY A 89 5.54 1.39 -20.19
C GLY A 89 4.99 0.60 -18.99
N ASP A 90 5.83 0.11 -18.08
CA ASP A 90 5.37 -0.59 -16.88
C ASP A 90 4.78 0.39 -15.85
N ILE A 91 3.80 -0.09 -15.08
CA ILE A 91 3.46 0.46 -13.79
C ILE A 91 4.06 -0.44 -12.71
N VAL A 92 4.71 0.17 -11.72
CA VAL A 92 5.45 -0.54 -10.68
C VAL A 92 5.00 -0.06 -9.32
N SER A 93 4.35 -0.93 -8.57
CA SER A 93 3.98 -0.68 -7.18
C SER A 93 5.12 -1.07 -6.26
N LEU A 94 5.62 -0.10 -5.51
CA LEU A 94 6.61 -0.29 -4.46
C LEU A 94 5.89 -0.19 -3.12
N ASP A 95 5.95 -1.26 -2.34
CA ASP A 95 5.34 -1.32 -1.03
C ASP A 95 6.41 -1.66 0.01
N THR A 96 6.59 -0.80 1.01
CA THR A 96 7.63 -0.93 2.02
C THR A 96 7.26 -0.25 3.32
N GLY A 97 7.87 -0.70 4.40
CA GLY A 97 7.68 -0.13 5.71
C GLY A 97 8.98 0.15 6.46
N VAL A 98 8.90 1.01 7.46
CA VAL A 98 10.02 1.31 8.36
C VAL A 98 9.60 1.12 9.81
N ILE A 99 10.56 0.68 10.63
CA ILE A 99 10.44 0.67 12.09
C ILE A 99 11.29 1.83 12.63
N TRP A 100 10.62 2.78 13.27
CA TRP A 100 11.26 3.90 13.97
C TRP A 100 10.93 3.85 15.45
N LYS A 101 11.95 3.68 16.29
CA LYS A 101 11.80 3.62 17.75
C LYS A 101 10.73 2.62 18.24
N GLY A 102 10.63 1.48 17.53
CA GLY A 102 9.69 0.41 17.86
C GLY A 102 8.28 0.57 17.27
N TYR A 103 8.03 1.60 16.47
CA TYR A 103 6.74 1.80 15.78
C TYR A 103 6.89 1.62 14.29
N GLN A 104 5.90 0.94 13.71
CA GLN A 104 5.81 0.63 12.29
C GLN A 104 5.25 1.81 11.50
N SER A 105 5.67 1.93 10.25
CA SER A 105 5.00 2.69 9.22
C SER A 105 5.01 1.89 7.94
N ASP A 106 3.92 1.97 7.19
CA ASP A 106 3.66 1.20 5.99
C ASP A 106 3.11 2.10 4.88
N ALA A 107 3.64 1.97 3.67
CA ALA A 107 3.14 2.72 2.52
C ALA A 107 3.50 2.04 1.20
N ALA A 108 2.55 2.06 0.27
CA ALA A 108 2.76 1.68 -1.12
C ALA A 108 2.60 2.88 -2.05
N ARG A 109 3.40 2.89 -3.12
CA ARG A 109 3.33 3.87 -4.19
C ARG A 109 3.51 3.21 -5.54
N THR A 110 2.65 3.57 -6.49
CA THR A 110 2.76 3.10 -7.88
C THR A 110 3.44 4.14 -8.74
N HIS A 111 4.48 3.72 -9.43
CA HIS A 111 5.28 4.54 -10.34
C HIS A 111 5.04 4.14 -11.79
N MET A 112 4.87 5.11 -12.65
CA MET A 112 4.82 4.93 -14.11
C MET A 112 6.22 5.01 -14.66
N ILE A 113 6.69 3.98 -15.37
CA ILE A 113 8.04 3.91 -15.91
C ILE A 113 8.00 4.41 -17.36
N GLY A 114 8.42 5.67 -17.55
CA GLY A 114 8.33 6.35 -18.84
C GLY A 114 6.90 6.58 -19.31
N GLU A 115 6.62 6.35 -20.60
CA GLU A 115 5.29 6.51 -21.16
C GLU A 115 4.46 5.24 -20.99
N VAL A 116 3.38 5.32 -20.22
CA VAL A 116 2.42 4.23 -20.00
C VAL A 116 1.16 4.44 -20.85
N THR A 117 0.37 3.40 -21.01
CA THR A 117 -0.93 3.52 -21.71
C THR A 117 -1.88 4.45 -20.97
N PRO A 118 -2.83 5.12 -21.67
CA PRO A 118 -3.84 5.96 -21.02
C PRO A 118 -4.66 5.20 -19.96
N GLU A 119 -4.91 3.92 -20.18
CA GLU A 119 -5.64 3.06 -19.25
C GLU A 119 -4.82 2.82 -17.97
N ALA A 120 -3.54 2.47 -18.09
CA ALA A 120 -2.64 2.29 -16.96
C ALA A 120 -2.50 3.59 -16.14
N ARG A 121 -2.31 4.73 -16.82
CA ARG A 121 -2.28 6.05 -16.16
C ARG A 121 -3.58 6.31 -15.39
N LYS A 122 -4.72 6.08 -16.04
CA LYS A 122 -6.02 6.29 -15.41
C LYS A 122 -6.23 5.41 -14.20
N LEU A 123 -5.78 4.14 -14.27
CA LEU A 123 -5.86 3.22 -13.14
C LEU A 123 -5.04 3.73 -11.94
N VAL A 124 -3.80 4.17 -12.15
CA VAL A 124 -2.93 4.71 -11.09
C VAL A 124 -3.58 5.96 -10.45
N GLU A 125 -4.03 6.91 -11.28
CA GLU A 125 -4.67 8.15 -10.81
C GLU A 125 -5.97 7.87 -10.02
N VAL A 126 -6.81 6.95 -10.50
CA VAL A 126 -8.06 6.59 -9.83
C VAL A 126 -7.79 5.85 -8.53
N THR A 127 -6.78 4.98 -8.50
CA THR A 127 -6.40 4.27 -7.27
C THR A 127 -5.94 5.26 -6.20
N GLU A 128 -5.03 6.16 -6.54
CA GLU A 128 -4.57 7.20 -5.64
C GLU A 128 -5.75 8.07 -5.15
N GLN A 129 -6.59 8.54 -6.05
CA GLN A 129 -7.72 9.39 -5.68
C GLN A 129 -8.76 8.62 -4.84
N SER A 130 -8.96 7.31 -5.07
CA SER A 130 -9.88 6.50 -4.26
C SER A 130 -9.47 6.45 -2.79
N PHE A 131 -8.16 6.40 -2.52
CA PHE A 131 -7.62 6.54 -1.17
C PHE A 131 -8.02 7.88 -0.55
N PHE A 132 -7.80 9.00 -1.27
CA PHE A 132 -8.16 10.33 -0.77
C PHE A 132 -9.67 10.50 -0.57
N GLU A 133 -10.50 9.85 -1.38
CA GLU A 133 -11.96 9.84 -1.14
C GLU A 133 -12.30 9.06 0.14
N GLY A 134 -11.63 7.93 0.37
CA GLY A 134 -11.83 7.10 1.57
C GLY A 134 -11.45 7.82 2.86
N ILE A 135 -10.27 8.42 2.92
CA ILE A 135 -9.77 9.05 4.16
C ILE A 135 -10.61 10.25 4.62
N LYS A 136 -11.41 10.86 3.75
CA LYS A 136 -12.38 11.88 4.17
C LYS A 136 -13.34 11.38 5.25
N PHE A 137 -13.57 10.07 5.28
CA PHE A 137 -14.43 9.38 6.24
C PHE A 137 -13.67 8.75 7.42
N ALA A 138 -12.35 8.73 7.40
CA ALA A 138 -11.51 8.20 8.48
C ALA A 138 -11.46 9.16 9.69
N LYS A 139 -12.63 9.52 10.22
CA LYS A 139 -12.82 10.48 11.32
C LYS A 139 -13.47 9.80 12.51
N ALA A 140 -13.09 10.21 13.71
CA ALA A 140 -13.73 9.75 14.94
C ALA A 140 -15.25 9.96 14.88
N GLY A 141 -15.98 8.90 15.20
CA GLY A 141 -17.45 8.90 15.17
C GLY A 141 -18.06 8.22 13.92
N ASN A 142 -17.37 8.20 12.80
CA ASN A 142 -17.76 7.44 11.62
C ASN A 142 -17.51 5.93 11.82
N HIS A 143 -17.92 5.12 10.86
CA HIS A 143 -17.68 3.69 10.86
C HIS A 143 -16.67 3.30 9.79
N LEU A 144 -15.92 2.24 10.03
CA LEU A 144 -14.89 1.76 9.09
C LEU A 144 -15.45 1.53 7.68
N ASN A 145 -16.66 1.00 7.57
CA ASN A 145 -17.30 0.76 6.28
C ASN A 145 -17.68 2.05 5.51
N ASP A 146 -17.66 3.21 6.14
CA ASP A 146 -17.86 4.49 5.44
C ASP A 146 -16.64 4.80 4.58
N VAL A 147 -15.43 4.50 5.09
CA VAL A 147 -14.17 4.56 4.34
C VAL A 147 -14.18 3.60 3.16
N SER A 148 -14.47 2.33 3.43
CA SER A 148 -14.51 1.25 2.43
C SER A 148 -15.49 1.57 1.29
N ARG A 149 -16.68 2.07 1.64
CA ARG A 149 -17.72 2.46 0.68
C ARG A 149 -17.29 3.61 -0.22
N ALA A 150 -16.61 4.61 0.33
CA ALA A 150 -16.12 5.74 -0.44
C ALA A 150 -15.05 5.33 -1.45
N ILE A 151 -14.09 4.48 -1.04
CA ILE A 151 -13.08 3.91 -1.93
C ILE A 151 -13.74 3.15 -3.07
N GLN A 152 -14.60 2.19 -2.75
CA GLN A 152 -15.27 1.36 -3.75
C GLN A 152 -16.12 2.19 -4.71
N ALA A 153 -16.96 3.08 -4.19
CA ALA A 153 -17.84 3.89 -5.01
C ALA A 153 -17.06 4.75 -6.01
N TYR A 154 -15.91 5.29 -5.58
CA TYR A 154 -15.06 6.07 -6.46
C TYR A 154 -14.42 5.21 -7.55
N ALA A 155 -13.74 4.12 -7.20
CA ALA A 155 -13.07 3.24 -8.17
C ALA A 155 -14.06 2.64 -9.18
N GLU A 156 -15.19 2.10 -8.71
CA GLU A 156 -16.21 1.49 -9.56
C GLU A 156 -16.92 2.51 -10.48
N SER A 157 -16.95 3.80 -10.12
CA SER A 157 -17.49 4.84 -11.02
C SER A 157 -16.68 5.02 -12.31
N PHE A 158 -15.43 4.55 -12.33
CA PHE A 158 -14.58 4.50 -13.53
C PHE A 158 -14.57 3.12 -14.19
N GLY A 159 -15.36 2.15 -13.70
CA GLY A 159 -15.43 0.79 -14.23
C GLY A 159 -14.33 -0.12 -13.70
N PHE A 160 -13.59 0.28 -12.67
CA PHE A 160 -12.51 -0.51 -12.08
C PHE A 160 -13.01 -1.43 -10.95
N GLY A 161 -12.33 -2.56 -10.76
CA GLY A 161 -12.62 -3.52 -9.71
C GLY A 161 -11.86 -3.21 -8.42
N VAL A 162 -12.44 -3.53 -7.27
CA VAL A 162 -11.78 -3.43 -5.96
C VAL A 162 -11.52 -4.82 -5.42
N VAL A 163 -10.26 -5.19 -5.19
CA VAL A 163 -9.85 -6.50 -4.67
C VAL A 163 -10.51 -6.77 -3.32
N ARG A 164 -10.92 -8.04 -3.10
CA ARG A 164 -11.69 -8.46 -1.92
C ARG A 164 -10.98 -9.47 -1.03
N ASP A 165 -10.00 -10.16 -1.56
CA ASP A 165 -9.26 -11.22 -0.86
C ASP A 165 -8.15 -10.69 0.04
N LEU A 166 -7.82 -9.41 -0.13
CA LEU A 166 -6.81 -8.68 0.62
C LEU A 166 -7.41 -7.39 1.18
N VAL A 167 -6.94 -7.01 2.36
CA VAL A 167 -7.49 -5.88 3.11
C VAL A 167 -6.37 -5.12 3.81
N GLY A 168 -6.59 -3.86 4.10
CA GLY A 168 -5.73 -3.10 4.98
C GLY A 168 -5.88 -3.52 6.45
N HIS A 169 -5.15 -2.90 7.34
CA HIS A 169 -5.04 -3.35 8.73
C HIS A 169 -4.81 -2.19 9.71
N GLY A 170 -5.03 -2.44 11.00
CA GLY A 170 -4.46 -1.61 12.05
C GLY A 170 -2.96 -1.76 12.09
N ILE A 171 -2.25 -0.77 12.59
CA ILE A 171 -0.78 -0.77 12.65
C ILE A 171 -0.31 -0.04 13.91
N GLY A 172 0.88 -0.39 14.40
CA GLY A 172 1.43 0.22 15.60
C GLY A 172 2.83 -0.28 15.93
N THR A 173 2.98 -0.99 17.03
CA THR A 173 4.23 -1.72 17.33
C THR A 173 4.34 -2.99 16.49
N GLU A 174 3.20 -3.56 16.13
CA GLU A 174 3.14 -4.66 15.17
C GLU A 174 2.77 -4.12 13.79
N MET A 175 3.25 -4.79 12.73
CA MET A 175 2.90 -4.47 11.34
C MET A 175 1.40 -4.64 11.12
N HIS A 176 0.86 -5.77 11.49
CA HIS A 176 -0.56 -6.08 11.37
C HIS A 176 -1.21 -6.11 12.75
N GLU A 177 -2.04 -5.11 13.03
CA GLU A 177 -2.91 -5.04 14.20
C GLU A 177 -4.38 -5.08 13.77
N ALA A 178 -5.27 -5.32 14.71
CA ALA A 178 -6.70 -5.10 14.47
C ALA A 178 -7.00 -3.59 14.30
N PRO A 179 -7.98 -3.22 13.47
CA PRO A 179 -8.91 -4.08 12.74
C PRO A 179 -8.41 -4.46 11.34
N GLU A 180 -9.05 -5.45 10.70
CA GLU A 180 -9.01 -5.58 9.24
C GLU A 180 -9.80 -4.45 8.58
N ILE A 181 -9.29 -3.94 7.45
CA ILE A 181 -9.84 -2.77 6.75
C ILE A 181 -10.14 -3.12 5.29
N PRO A 182 -11.33 -3.66 5.00
CA PRO A 182 -11.74 -3.89 3.62
C PRO A 182 -11.78 -2.59 2.82
N ASN A 183 -11.29 -2.62 1.57
CA ASN A 183 -11.41 -1.49 0.65
C ASN A 183 -12.74 -1.49 -0.13
N PHE A 184 -13.60 -2.45 0.16
CA PHE A 184 -14.94 -2.63 -0.43
C PHE A 184 -16.02 -2.60 0.65
N ALA A 185 -17.22 -2.16 0.28
CA ALA A 185 -18.35 -2.05 1.18
C ALA A 185 -18.83 -3.43 1.64
N THR A 186 -18.96 -3.59 2.95
CA THR A 186 -19.56 -4.76 3.57
C THR A 186 -21.02 -4.49 3.96
N ARG A 187 -21.77 -5.55 4.30
CA ARG A 187 -23.15 -5.42 4.80
C ARG A 187 -23.24 -4.76 6.19
N ARG A 188 -22.16 -4.87 6.97
CA ARG A 188 -22.09 -4.33 8.34
C ARG A 188 -21.41 -2.97 8.32
N LYS A 189 -21.76 -2.10 9.25
CA LYS A 189 -21.10 -0.79 9.40
C LYS A 189 -19.62 -0.88 9.77
N GLY A 190 -19.18 -2.03 10.28
CA GLY A 190 -17.85 -2.17 10.85
C GLY A 190 -17.71 -1.49 12.21
N ILE A 191 -16.52 -1.42 12.73
CA ILE A 191 -16.24 -0.75 14.00
C ILE A 191 -16.44 0.77 13.87
N LYS A 192 -16.77 1.40 14.97
CA LYS A 192 -16.80 2.86 15.08
C LYS A 192 -15.37 3.35 15.23
N LEU A 193 -14.98 4.31 14.42
CA LEU A 193 -13.65 4.93 14.46
C LEU A 193 -13.55 5.83 15.70
N MET A 194 -12.43 5.75 16.36
CA MET A 194 -12.11 6.53 17.55
C MET A 194 -10.77 7.23 17.36
N ALA A 195 -10.61 8.40 17.97
CA ALA A 195 -9.34 9.09 18.04
C ALA A 195 -8.27 8.19 18.66
N GLY A 196 -7.06 8.23 18.12
CA GLY A 196 -5.94 7.36 18.51
C GLY A 196 -5.89 6.00 17.82
N MET A 197 -6.81 5.68 16.93
CA MET A 197 -6.66 4.55 16.00
C MET A 197 -5.66 4.88 14.90
N THR A 198 -4.82 3.92 14.54
CA THR A 198 -3.87 3.99 13.43
C THR A 198 -4.16 2.88 12.44
N LEU A 199 -4.32 3.24 11.17
CA LEU A 199 -4.88 2.39 10.13
C LEU A 199 -4.01 2.46 8.88
N ALA A 200 -3.64 1.32 8.30
CA ALA A 200 -3.14 1.20 6.95
C ALA A 200 -4.33 0.95 6.01
N ILE A 201 -4.63 1.92 5.17
CA ILE A 201 -5.74 1.88 4.20
C ILE A 201 -5.12 1.69 2.83
N GLU A 202 -5.40 0.58 2.18
CA GLU A 202 -4.62 0.08 1.04
C GLU A 202 -5.53 -0.31 -0.13
N PRO A 203 -6.09 0.66 -0.88
CA PRO A 203 -6.90 0.34 -2.04
C PRO A 203 -6.11 -0.45 -3.08
N MET A 204 -6.53 -1.66 -3.36
CA MET A 204 -6.02 -2.51 -4.43
C MET A 204 -7.06 -2.53 -5.54
N ILE A 205 -6.77 -1.85 -6.64
CA ILE A 205 -7.72 -1.58 -7.72
C ILE A 205 -7.23 -2.24 -9.02
N THR A 206 -8.15 -2.84 -9.75
CA THR A 206 -7.87 -3.54 -11.02
C THR A 206 -8.62 -2.90 -12.18
N ALA A 207 -8.04 -2.91 -13.36
CA ALA A 207 -8.71 -2.41 -14.59
C ALA A 207 -9.89 -3.26 -15.04
N GLY A 208 -10.09 -4.43 -14.43
CA GLY A 208 -11.17 -5.35 -14.74
C GLY A 208 -11.88 -5.87 -13.49
N ARG A 209 -12.04 -7.19 -13.45
CA ARG A 209 -12.66 -7.86 -12.31
C ARG A 209 -11.73 -7.86 -11.09
N TYR A 210 -12.30 -7.89 -9.90
CA TYR A 210 -11.60 -7.88 -8.62
C TYR A 210 -10.94 -9.21 -8.23
N ASP A 211 -11.13 -10.26 -9.03
CA ASP A 211 -10.63 -11.61 -8.71
C ASP A 211 -9.09 -11.63 -8.82
N VAL A 212 -8.45 -12.32 -7.88
CA VAL A 212 -7.00 -12.45 -7.81
C VAL A 212 -6.56 -13.91 -7.79
N ALA A 213 -5.31 -14.17 -8.11
CA ALA A 213 -4.68 -15.47 -8.04
C ALA A 213 -3.35 -15.38 -7.26
N TRP A 214 -3.00 -16.44 -6.56
CA TRP A 214 -1.75 -16.54 -5.80
C TRP A 214 -0.68 -17.22 -6.66
N GLY A 215 0.51 -16.63 -6.66
CA GLY A 215 1.68 -17.20 -7.34
C GLY A 215 2.24 -18.43 -6.64
N ASP A 216 3.01 -19.23 -7.36
CA ASP A 216 3.66 -20.45 -6.84
C ASP A 216 4.75 -20.13 -5.79
N ASP A 217 5.19 -18.89 -5.69
CA ASP A 217 6.15 -18.43 -4.68
C ASP A 217 5.54 -18.26 -3.29
N GLY A 218 4.22 -18.40 -3.18
CA GLY A 218 3.46 -18.28 -1.93
C GLY A 218 3.25 -16.85 -1.43
N TRP A 219 3.72 -15.84 -2.19
CA TRP A 219 3.61 -14.43 -1.83
C TRP A 219 2.91 -13.59 -2.89
N THR A 220 3.43 -13.63 -4.12
CA THR A 220 2.96 -12.76 -5.20
C THR A 220 1.48 -13.00 -5.50
N VAL A 221 0.69 -11.95 -5.44
CA VAL A 221 -0.72 -11.98 -5.82
C VAL A 221 -0.87 -11.24 -7.14
N THR A 222 -1.53 -11.88 -8.11
CA THR A 222 -1.78 -11.32 -9.44
C THR A 222 -3.28 -11.18 -9.69
N THR A 223 -3.65 -10.36 -10.69
CA THR A 223 -5.01 -10.36 -11.20
C THR A 223 -5.31 -11.69 -11.90
N ALA A 224 -6.52 -12.21 -11.72
CA ALA A 224 -6.93 -13.52 -12.29
C ALA A 224 -7.10 -13.49 -13.81
N VAL A 225 -6.99 -12.34 -14.48
CA VAL A 225 -7.22 -12.15 -15.94
C VAL A 225 -6.08 -11.35 -16.52
N SER A 226 -5.45 -11.86 -17.57
CA SER A 226 -4.18 -11.40 -18.17
C SER A 226 -4.14 -10.00 -18.80
N TYR A 227 -5.10 -9.13 -18.60
CA TYR A 227 -5.19 -7.79 -19.21
C TYR A 227 -5.59 -6.68 -18.22
N THR A 228 -5.13 -6.74 -16.98
CA THR A 228 -5.47 -5.72 -16.01
C THR A 228 -4.21 -5.15 -15.36
N HIS A 229 -4.06 -3.84 -15.40
CA HIS A 229 -3.02 -3.11 -14.68
C HIS A 229 -3.50 -2.75 -13.29
N LEU A 230 -2.58 -2.65 -12.34
CA LEU A 230 -2.86 -2.34 -10.96
C LEU A 230 -2.28 -1.00 -10.52
N GLY A 231 -3.00 -0.35 -9.63
CA GLY A 231 -2.45 0.69 -8.78
C GLY A 231 -2.71 0.35 -7.32
N ASN A 232 -1.74 0.62 -6.46
CA ASN A 232 -1.85 0.45 -5.02
C ASN A 232 -1.33 1.71 -4.32
N THR A 233 -2.06 2.20 -3.32
CA THR A 233 -1.61 3.31 -2.47
C THR A 233 -2.01 3.02 -1.04
N ALA A 234 -1.04 2.90 -0.16
CA ALA A 234 -1.26 2.82 1.28
C ALA A 234 -0.77 4.10 1.96
N CYS A 235 -1.47 4.54 2.98
CA CYS A 235 -1.06 5.69 3.78
C CYS A 235 -1.55 5.56 5.23
N HIS A 236 -0.79 6.12 6.16
CA HIS A 236 -1.21 6.24 7.54
C HIS A 236 -2.24 7.34 7.72
N VAL A 237 -3.32 7.03 8.44
CA VAL A 237 -4.27 8.02 8.94
C VAL A 237 -3.96 8.30 10.41
N SER A 238 -3.34 9.45 10.70
CA SER A 238 -3.34 10.05 12.03
C SER A 238 -4.51 11.03 12.14
N GLU A 239 -4.86 11.48 13.37
CA GLU A 239 -6.02 12.34 13.68
C GLU A 239 -6.19 13.63 12.84
N GLU A 240 -5.21 14.01 12.03
CA GLU A 240 -5.20 15.28 11.27
C GLU A 240 -5.50 15.13 9.79
N CYS A 241 -6.51 14.34 9.41
CA CYS A 241 -7.18 14.53 8.13
C CYS A 241 -8.22 15.65 8.30
N GLN A 242 -7.77 16.90 8.37
CA GLN A 242 -8.59 18.12 8.20
C GLN A 242 -8.53 18.59 6.76
#